data_bac546a5959cb26ff3110230f87f8363
#
_entry.id   bac546a5959cb26ff3110230f87f8363
#
_cell.length_a   1.000
_cell.length_b   1.000
_cell.length_c   1.000
_cell.angle_alpha   90.00
_cell.angle_beta   90.00
_cell.angle_gamma   90.00
#
_symmetry.space_group_name_H-M   'P 1'
#
loop_
_entity.id
_entity.type
_entity.pdbx_description
1 polymer ?
#
loop_
_entity_poly.entity_id
_entity_poly.type
_entity_poly.pdbx_seq_one_letter_code
_entity_poly.pdbx_strand_id
1 'polypeptide(L)'
;EHRNEDLQNRIKELEEGAVQREVQHAKQIQEMKNAYEQQHRKLSEFTDFVKRYFPYVEKLMPTIKFLRETLNFSDGLIKKLCMFKDVTIKGKLYSSEFRQLFKTDGSVCSLKETSDGKFDLKIDGISHVNWFRHKKDEFMEALGLPTKKQNRNIKL
;
A
#
# COMPACT_ATOMS: atom_id res chain seq x y z
N GLU A 1 61.78 11.74 34.33
CA GLU A 1 60.59 12.22 35.08
C GLU A 1 59.61 12.91 34.17
N HIS A 2 59.97 13.86 33.32
CA HIS A 2 59.06 14.59 32.39
C HIS A 2 58.27 13.68 31.44
N ARG A 3 58.85 12.61 30.96
CA ARG A 3 58.23 11.71 30.00
C ARG A 3 57.09 10.89 30.63
N ASN A 4 57.17 10.59 31.91
CA ASN A 4 56.09 9.90 32.65
C ASN A 4 54.94 10.81 32.98
N GLU A 5 55.19 12.07 33.29
CA GLU A 5 54.18 13.09 33.54
C GLU A 5 53.39 13.40 32.27
N ASP A 6 54.05 13.53 31.13
CA ASP A 6 53.43 13.77 29.83
C ASP A 6 52.52 12.59 29.40
N LEU A 7 52.98 11.34 29.67
CA LEU A 7 52.16 10.16 29.37
C LEU A 7 50.97 10.05 30.29
N GLN A 8 51.11 10.38 31.57
CA GLN A 8 49.97 10.38 32.52
C GLN A 8 48.97 11.43 32.18
N ASN A 9 49.38 12.63 31.80
CA ASN A 9 48.51 13.72 31.36
C ASN A 9 47.74 13.33 30.08
N ARG A 10 48.41 12.67 29.14
CA ARG A 10 47.79 12.25 27.90
C ARG A 10 46.78 11.11 28.10
N ILE A 11 47.06 10.21 29.01
CA ILE A 11 46.10 9.16 29.42
C ILE A 11 44.88 9.78 30.04
N LYS A 12 45.03 10.75 30.94
CA LYS A 12 43.94 11.45 31.59
C LYS A 12 43.07 12.21 30.58
N GLU A 13 43.66 12.93 29.63
CA GLU A 13 42.95 13.61 28.55
C GLU A 13 42.14 12.63 27.69
N LEU A 14 42.72 11.48 27.36
CA LEU A 14 42.04 10.46 26.55
C LEU A 14 40.89 9.82 27.31
N GLU A 15 41.03 9.55 28.61
CA GLU A 15 39.98 9.03 29.48
C GLU A 15 38.84 10.04 29.63
N GLU A 16 39.12 11.29 29.90
CA GLU A 16 38.15 12.37 30.00
C GLU A 16 37.41 12.56 28.64
N GLY A 17 38.12 12.50 27.53
CA GLY A 17 37.53 12.57 26.20
C GLY A 17 36.63 11.36 25.88
N ALA A 18 37.02 10.17 26.33
CA ALA A 18 36.19 8.95 26.18
C ALA A 18 34.90 9.05 26.99
N VAL A 19 34.96 9.50 28.25
CA VAL A 19 33.79 9.71 29.10
C VAL A 19 32.84 10.76 28.49
N GLN A 20 33.36 11.88 27.99
CA GLN A 20 32.55 12.89 27.34
C GLN A 20 31.83 12.37 26.10
N ARG A 21 32.53 11.54 25.28
CA ARG A 21 31.91 10.91 24.11
C ARG A 21 30.79 9.94 24.48
N GLU A 22 30.98 9.16 25.51
CA GLU A 22 29.94 8.25 26.03
C GLU A 22 28.73 9.02 26.54
N VAL A 23 28.93 10.13 27.29
CA VAL A 23 27.85 10.98 27.78
C VAL A 23 27.07 11.63 26.62
N GLN A 24 27.78 12.16 25.63
CA GLN A 24 27.14 12.71 24.43
C GLN A 24 26.38 11.68 23.64
N HIS A 25 26.93 10.48 23.47
CA HIS A 25 26.28 9.37 22.77
C HIS A 25 25.01 8.92 23.50
N ALA A 26 25.08 8.77 24.82
CA ALA A 26 23.91 8.44 25.66
C ALA A 26 22.83 9.52 25.58
N LYS A 27 23.21 10.80 25.55
CA LYS A 27 22.29 11.93 25.38
C LYS A 27 21.59 11.89 24.01
N GLN A 28 22.35 11.63 22.95
CA GLN A 28 21.80 11.50 21.58
C GLN A 28 20.81 10.34 21.48
N ILE A 29 21.15 9.18 22.05
CA ILE A 29 20.24 8.02 22.11
C ILE A 29 18.97 8.39 22.85
N GLN A 30 19.05 9.06 23.98
CA GLN A 30 17.90 9.47 24.78
C GLN A 30 17.01 10.47 24.01
N GLU A 31 17.60 11.44 23.32
CA GLU A 31 16.88 12.41 22.49
C GLU A 31 16.17 11.71 21.32
N MET A 32 16.84 10.77 20.63
CA MET A 32 16.23 9.96 19.57
C MET A 32 15.08 9.12 20.10
N LYS A 33 15.24 8.49 21.26
CA LYS A 33 14.21 7.70 21.91
C LYS A 33 12.99 8.55 22.27
N ASN A 34 13.21 9.73 22.83
CA ASN A 34 12.12 10.67 23.16
C ASN A 34 11.39 11.14 21.92
N ALA A 35 12.10 11.47 20.84
CA ALA A 35 11.51 11.85 19.56
C ALA A 35 10.67 10.71 18.96
N TYR A 36 11.17 9.49 19.00
CA TYR A 36 10.46 8.30 18.55
C TYR A 36 9.17 8.07 19.37
N GLU A 37 9.25 8.15 20.70
CA GLU A 37 8.09 7.99 21.58
C GLU A 37 7.02 9.05 21.32
N GLN A 38 7.41 10.31 21.06
CA GLN A 38 6.49 11.37 20.69
C GLN A 38 5.80 11.12 19.34
N GLN A 39 6.56 10.71 18.35
CA GLN A 39 6.00 10.35 17.04
C GLN A 39 5.06 9.16 17.13
N HIS A 40 5.44 8.15 17.90
CA HIS A 40 4.61 6.96 18.14
C HIS A 40 3.30 7.33 18.84
N ARG A 41 3.35 8.21 19.84
CA ARG A 41 2.15 8.70 20.53
C ARG A 41 1.21 9.43 19.59
N LYS A 42 1.73 10.36 18.78
CA LYS A 42 0.93 11.10 17.78
C LYS A 42 0.29 10.15 16.76
N LEU A 43 1.05 9.18 16.28
CA LEU A 43 0.55 8.18 15.34
C LEU A 43 -0.53 7.30 15.97
N SER A 44 -0.35 6.88 17.22
CA SER A 44 -1.33 6.11 17.99
C SER A 44 -2.62 6.89 18.21
N GLU A 45 -2.53 8.15 18.60
CA GLU A 45 -3.70 9.05 18.75
C GLU A 45 -4.45 9.22 17.43
N PHE A 46 -3.71 9.43 16.34
CA PHE A 46 -4.29 9.54 15.00
C PHE A 46 -4.98 8.23 14.57
N THR A 47 -4.33 7.09 14.81
CA THR A 47 -4.88 5.77 14.51
C THR A 47 -6.18 5.53 15.29
N ASP A 48 -6.20 5.83 16.57
CA ASP A 48 -7.39 5.70 17.41
C ASP A 48 -8.53 6.61 16.94
N PHE A 49 -8.20 7.84 16.54
CA PHE A 49 -9.14 8.77 15.94
C PHE A 49 -9.77 8.22 14.66
N VAL A 50 -8.93 7.72 13.74
CA VAL A 50 -9.38 7.13 12.48
C VAL A 50 -10.27 5.92 12.72
N LYS A 51 -9.87 5.00 13.60
CA LYS A 51 -10.68 3.82 13.96
C LYS A 51 -12.02 4.19 14.56
N ARG A 52 -12.08 5.26 15.34
CA ARG A 52 -13.32 5.71 15.98
C ARG A 52 -14.29 6.36 15.00
N TYR A 53 -13.81 7.26 14.15
CA TYR A 53 -14.66 8.10 13.31
C TYR A 53 -14.71 7.64 11.84
N PHE A 54 -13.71 6.92 11.38
CA PHE A 54 -13.60 6.43 10.00
C PHE A 54 -13.21 4.95 9.96
N PRO A 55 -14.00 4.05 10.55
CA PRO A 55 -13.62 2.63 10.67
C PRO A 55 -13.46 1.93 9.31
N TYR A 56 -14.08 2.46 8.26
CA TYR A 56 -13.98 1.92 6.89
C TYR A 56 -12.59 2.15 6.24
N VAL A 57 -11.81 3.09 6.74
CA VAL A 57 -10.48 3.41 6.15
C VAL A 57 -9.54 2.21 6.25
N GLU A 58 -9.53 1.50 7.35
CA GLU A 58 -8.72 0.29 7.51
C GLU A 58 -9.11 -0.79 6.48
N LYS A 59 -10.38 -0.92 6.20
CA LYS A 59 -10.91 -1.86 5.20
C LYS A 59 -10.60 -1.44 3.75
N LEU A 60 -10.42 -0.15 3.50
CA LEU A 60 -10.00 0.39 2.21
C LEU A 60 -8.52 0.15 1.90
N MET A 61 -7.68 -0.03 2.90
CA MET A 61 -6.23 -0.13 2.70
C MET A 61 -5.81 -1.23 1.72
N PRO A 62 -6.31 -2.47 1.80
CA PRO A 62 -5.98 -3.51 0.83
C PRO A 62 -6.42 -3.17 -0.59
N THR A 63 -7.58 -2.53 -0.72
CA THR A 63 -8.12 -2.11 -2.02
C THR A 63 -7.28 -0.99 -2.63
N ILE A 64 -6.88 0.00 -1.84
CA ILE A 64 -5.99 1.09 -2.29
C ILE A 64 -4.65 0.52 -2.77
N LYS A 65 -4.08 -0.42 -2.03
CA LYS A 65 -2.86 -1.12 -2.42
C LYS A 65 -3.01 -1.82 -3.77
N PHE A 66 -4.11 -2.53 -3.97
CA PHE A 66 -4.43 -3.19 -5.23
C PHE A 66 -4.55 -2.18 -6.39
N LEU A 67 -5.28 -1.08 -6.21
CA LEU A 67 -5.45 -0.05 -7.22
C LEU A 67 -4.11 0.60 -7.62
N ARG A 68 -3.23 0.82 -6.66
CA ARG A 68 -1.92 1.44 -6.89
C ARG A 68 -0.92 0.49 -7.50
N GLU A 69 -0.74 -0.69 -6.92
CA GLU A 69 0.34 -1.62 -7.26
C GLU A 69 -0.03 -2.54 -8.43
N THR A 70 -1.26 -3.00 -8.50
CA THR A 70 -1.71 -3.94 -9.55
C THR A 70 -2.28 -3.22 -10.76
N LEU A 71 -3.20 -2.29 -10.55
CA LEU A 71 -3.85 -1.56 -11.64
C LEU A 71 -3.12 -0.29 -12.06
N ASN A 72 -2.15 0.15 -11.26
CA ASN A 72 -1.35 1.36 -11.52
C ASN A 72 -2.19 2.63 -11.73
N PHE A 73 -3.25 2.78 -10.93
CA PHE A 73 -4.07 3.98 -10.95
C PHE A 73 -3.31 5.18 -10.38
N SER A 74 -3.55 6.35 -10.94
CA SER A 74 -3.01 7.60 -10.41
C SER A 74 -3.62 7.94 -9.04
N ASP A 75 -2.90 8.72 -8.24
CA ASP A 75 -3.40 9.18 -6.93
C ASP A 75 -4.72 9.95 -7.06
N GLY A 76 -4.90 10.73 -8.12
CA GLY A 76 -6.16 11.44 -8.38
C GLY A 76 -7.35 10.51 -8.60
N LEU A 77 -7.16 9.42 -9.33
CA LEU A 77 -8.20 8.40 -9.52
C LEU A 77 -8.51 7.66 -8.23
N ILE A 78 -7.48 7.28 -7.48
CA ILE A 78 -7.63 6.60 -6.19
C ILE A 78 -8.38 7.48 -5.19
N LYS A 79 -8.05 8.77 -5.12
CA LYS A 79 -8.76 9.73 -4.25
C LYS A 79 -10.25 9.82 -4.58
N LYS A 80 -10.60 9.90 -5.86
CA LYS A 80 -12.00 9.93 -6.30
C LYS A 80 -12.74 8.65 -5.93
N LEU A 81 -12.12 7.51 -6.15
CA LEU A 81 -12.68 6.20 -5.77
C LEU A 81 -12.88 6.07 -4.25
N CYS A 82 -11.92 6.53 -3.45
CA CYS A 82 -12.03 6.54 -1.98
C CYS A 82 -13.11 7.49 -1.46
N MET A 83 -13.50 8.49 -2.25
CA MET A 83 -14.66 9.35 -1.99
C MET A 83 -15.96 8.75 -2.51
N PHE A 84 -15.94 7.50 -2.95
CA PHE A 84 -17.07 6.76 -3.53
C PHE A 84 -17.67 7.43 -4.77
N LYS A 85 -16.84 8.12 -5.54
CA LYS A 85 -17.21 8.67 -6.83
C LYS A 85 -16.84 7.72 -7.95
N ASP A 86 -17.68 7.67 -8.95
CA ASP A 86 -17.40 6.92 -10.18
C ASP A 86 -16.32 7.62 -10.99
N VAL A 87 -15.43 6.83 -11.57
CA VAL A 87 -14.40 7.33 -12.48
C VAL A 87 -14.42 6.56 -13.79
N THR A 88 -14.22 7.24 -14.89
CA THR A 88 -14.13 6.63 -16.21
C THR A 88 -12.67 6.44 -16.58
N ILE A 89 -12.31 5.23 -17.01
CA ILE A 89 -10.94 4.84 -17.30
C ILE A 89 -10.81 4.45 -18.77
N LYS A 90 -9.77 4.99 -19.40
CA LYS A 90 -9.31 4.59 -20.74
C LYS A 90 -7.89 4.06 -20.64
N GLY A 91 -7.59 3.02 -21.38
CA GLY A 91 -6.26 2.43 -21.41
C GLY A 91 -6.26 0.94 -21.18
N LYS A 92 -5.21 0.43 -20.55
CA LYS A 92 -5.04 -1.00 -20.31
C LYS A 92 -5.04 -1.27 -18.82
N LEU A 93 -5.78 -2.29 -18.40
CA LEU A 93 -5.85 -2.79 -17.04
C LEU A 93 -5.20 -4.17 -16.96
N TYR A 94 -4.37 -4.38 -15.96
CA TYR A 94 -3.68 -5.65 -15.74
C TYR A 94 -4.52 -6.62 -14.91
N SER A 95 -4.70 -7.82 -15.43
CA SER A 95 -5.30 -8.94 -14.68
C SER A 95 -4.21 -9.82 -14.08
N SER A 96 -4.17 -9.94 -12.76
CA SER A 96 -3.26 -10.86 -12.07
C SER A 96 -3.65 -12.33 -12.25
N GLU A 97 -4.94 -12.64 -12.39
CA GLU A 97 -5.43 -14.00 -12.67
C GLU A 97 -4.93 -14.52 -14.01
N PHE A 98 -5.02 -13.69 -15.06
CA PHE A 98 -4.63 -14.08 -16.42
C PHE A 98 -3.22 -13.61 -16.81
N ARG A 99 -2.57 -12.81 -15.97
CA ARG A 99 -1.26 -12.20 -16.24
C ARG A 99 -1.21 -11.49 -17.60
N GLN A 100 -2.25 -10.74 -17.88
CA GLN A 100 -2.49 -10.12 -19.18
C GLN A 100 -3.10 -8.72 -19.00
N LEU A 101 -2.76 -7.81 -19.92
CA LEU A 101 -3.38 -6.52 -20.05
C LEU A 101 -4.64 -6.60 -20.91
N PHE A 102 -5.73 -5.98 -20.45
CA PHE A 102 -6.97 -5.86 -21.20
C PHE A 102 -7.26 -4.38 -21.47
N LYS A 103 -7.57 -4.06 -22.71
CA LYS A 103 -7.92 -2.71 -23.12
C LYS A 103 -9.33 -2.36 -22.63
N THR A 104 -9.46 -1.13 -22.10
CA THR A 104 -10.76 -0.53 -21.79
C THR A 104 -10.93 0.76 -22.59
N ASP A 105 -12.15 1.02 -23.03
CA ASP A 105 -12.52 2.21 -23.77
C ASP A 105 -13.68 2.92 -23.07
N GLY A 106 -13.36 3.59 -21.97
CA GLY A 106 -14.33 4.33 -21.19
C GLY A 106 -15.12 3.51 -20.18
N SER A 107 -14.49 2.49 -19.58
CA SER A 107 -15.12 1.72 -18.50
C SER A 107 -15.27 2.55 -17.23
N VAL A 108 -16.41 2.41 -16.55
CA VAL A 108 -16.72 3.13 -15.31
C VAL A 108 -16.31 2.27 -14.12
N CYS A 109 -15.44 2.81 -13.28
CA CYS A 109 -14.99 2.16 -12.05
C CYS A 109 -15.61 2.81 -10.83
N SER A 110 -15.97 2.00 -9.85
CA SER A 110 -16.49 2.42 -8.56
C SER A 110 -16.06 1.46 -7.45
N LEU A 111 -16.00 1.95 -6.21
CA LEU A 111 -15.82 1.10 -5.04
C LEU A 111 -17.17 0.83 -4.39
N LYS A 112 -17.44 -0.42 -4.07
CA LYS A 112 -18.65 -0.86 -3.36
C LYS A 112 -18.27 -1.75 -2.18
N GLU A 113 -18.98 -1.57 -1.08
CA GLU A 113 -18.86 -2.43 0.08
C GLU A 113 -19.53 -3.77 -0.20
N THR A 114 -18.83 -4.86 0.12
CA THR A 114 -19.35 -6.22 0.00
C THR A 114 -20.06 -6.64 1.27
N SER A 115 -20.79 -7.75 1.23
CA SER A 115 -21.56 -8.28 2.38
C SER A 115 -20.69 -8.61 3.60
N ASP A 116 -19.40 -8.90 3.40
CA ASP A 116 -18.41 -9.17 4.46
C ASP A 116 -17.68 -7.89 4.94
N GLY A 117 -18.13 -6.71 4.50
CA GLY A 117 -17.63 -5.42 4.92
C GLY A 117 -16.31 -5.01 4.29
N LYS A 118 -15.86 -5.70 3.26
CA LYS A 118 -14.71 -5.33 2.44
C LYS A 118 -15.15 -4.42 1.30
N PHE A 119 -14.21 -3.71 0.70
CA PHE A 119 -14.46 -2.90 -0.48
C PHE A 119 -13.93 -3.60 -1.73
N ASP A 120 -14.77 -3.67 -2.74
CA ASP A 120 -14.44 -4.27 -4.03
C ASP A 120 -14.54 -3.23 -5.14
N LEU A 121 -13.63 -3.34 -6.11
CA LEU A 121 -13.67 -2.54 -7.32
C LEU A 121 -14.70 -3.12 -8.28
N LYS A 122 -15.69 -2.32 -8.64
CA LYS A 122 -16.64 -2.59 -9.70
C LYS A 122 -16.19 -1.91 -10.98
N ILE A 123 -16.20 -2.63 -12.08
CA ILE A 123 -15.95 -2.10 -13.41
C ILE A 123 -17.20 -2.38 -14.24
N ASP A 124 -17.80 -1.34 -14.79
CA ASP A 124 -19.07 -1.41 -15.53
C ASP A 124 -20.18 -2.14 -14.75
N GLY A 125 -20.23 -1.91 -13.45
CA GLY A 125 -21.25 -2.45 -12.54
C GLY A 125 -21.04 -3.87 -12.05
N ILE A 126 -19.98 -4.54 -12.48
CA ILE A 126 -19.62 -5.91 -12.06
C ILE A 126 -18.29 -5.95 -11.33
N SER A 127 -18.07 -6.97 -10.51
CA SER A 127 -16.78 -7.18 -9.84
C SER A 127 -15.64 -7.17 -10.86
N HIS A 128 -14.51 -6.53 -10.50
CA HIS A 128 -13.33 -6.50 -11.39
C HIS A 128 -12.86 -7.90 -11.80
N VAL A 129 -12.98 -8.90 -10.92
CA VAL A 129 -12.64 -10.29 -11.23
C VAL A 129 -13.52 -10.83 -12.37
N ASN A 130 -14.83 -10.61 -12.30
CA ASN A 130 -15.77 -11.03 -13.34
C ASN A 130 -15.61 -10.22 -14.62
N TRP A 131 -15.31 -8.93 -14.50
CA TRP A 131 -15.03 -8.08 -15.65
C TRP A 131 -13.82 -8.60 -16.44
N PHE A 132 -12.72 -8.95 -15.76
CA PHE A 132 -11.56 -9.53 -16.42
C PHE A 132 -11.88 -10.91 -17.05
N ARG A 133 -12.69 -11.72 -16.41
CA ARG A 133 -13.13 -13.01 -16.96
C ARG A 133 -13.95 -12.83 -18.22
N HIS A 134 -14.86 -11.86 -18.26
CA HIS A 134 -15.60 -11.51 -19.49
C HIS A 134 -14.67 -11.03 -20.60
N LYS A 135 -13.70 -10.18 -20.28
CA LYS A 135 -12.70 -9.72 -21.25
C LYS A 135 -11.84 -10.87 -21.78
N LYS A 136 -11.48 -11.81 -20.93
CA LYS A 136 -10.76 -13.02 -21.34
C LYS A 136 -11.60 -13.87 -22.28
N ASP A 137 -12.88 -14.08 -22.00
CA ASP A 137 -13.80 -14.80 -22.87
C ASP A 137 -13.94 -14.11 -24.22
N GLU A 138 -14.15 -12.80 -24.27
CA GLU A 138 -14.19 -12.01 -25.52
C GLU A 138 -12.88 -12.17 -26.33
N PHE A 139 -11.74 -12.12 -25.66
CA PHE A 139 -10.43 -12.31 -26.29
C PHE A 139 -10.28 -13.70 -26.88
N MET A 140 -10.68 -14.73 -26.15
CA MET A 140 -10.64 -16.14 -26.62
C MET A 140 -11.60 -16.34 -27.79
N GLU A 141 -12.82 -15.80 -27.75
CA GLU A 141 -13.77 -15.86 -28.86
C GLU A 141 -13.24 -15.18 -30.11
N ALA A 142 -12.60 -14.02 -29.97
CA ALA A 142 -11.97 -13.30 -31.09
C ALA A 142 -10.85 -14.11 -31.76
N LEU A 143 -10.17 -14.98 -31.01
CA LEU A 143 -9.15 -15.89 -31.51
C LEU A 143 -9.72 -17.25 -32.02
N GLY A 144 -11.05 -17.46 -31.90
CA GLY A 144 -11.70 -18.72 -32.25
C GLY A 144 -11.38 -19.87 -31.27
N LEU A 145 -10.92 -19.53 -30.04
CA LEU A 145 -10.58 -20.49 -29.00
C LEU A 145 -11.80 -20.80 -28.10
N PRO A 146 -11.90 -22.05 -27.56
CA PRO A 146 -13.03 -22.38 -26.67
C PRO A 146 -13.00 -21.62 -25.37
N THR A 147 -14.15 -21.12 -24.95
CA THR A 147 -14.36 -20.45 -23.66
C THR A 147 -14.92 -21.42 -22.61
N LYS A 148 -14.85 -21.07 -21.32
CA LYS A 148 -15.45 -21.87 -20.25
C LYS A 148 -16.98 -22.04 -20.40
N LYS A 149 -17.66 -21.13 -21.09
CA LYS A 149 -19.09 -21.22 -21.39
C LYS A 149 -19.37 -22.32 -22.41
N GLN A 150 -18.55 -22.47 -23.42
CA GLN A 150 -18.70 -23.52 -24.44
C GLN A 150 -18.41 -24.91 -23.88
N ASN A 151 -17.44 -25.02 -22.96
CA ASN A 151 -17.14 -26.29 -22.29
C ASN A 151 -18.25 -26.81 -21.36
N ARG A 152 -19.14 -25.95 -20.87
CA ARG A 152 -20.31 -26.36 -20.09
C ARG A 152 -21.43 -26.99 -20.94
N ASN A 153 -21.47 -26.66 -22.23
CA ASN A 153 -22.47 -27.19 -23.16
C ASN A 153 -22.04 -28.51 -23.85
N ILE A 154 -20.81 -28.98 -23.62
CA ILE A 154 -20.27 -30.21 -24.19
C ILE A 154 -20.37 -31.39 -23.22
N LYS A 155 -20.94 -31.25 -22.05
CA LYS A 155 -21.32 -32.34 -21.16
C LYS A 155 -22.73 -32.83 -21.52
N LEU A 156 -22.80 -33.58 -22.58
CA LEU A 156 -23.85 -34.54 -22.84
C LEU A 156 -23.31 -35.94 -22.59
#